data_c997985a34eb3a05d52f43065197cd4b
#
_entry.id   c997985a34eb3a05d52f43065197cd4b
#
_cell.length_a   1.000
_cell.length_b   1.000
_cell.length_c   1.000
_cell.angle_alpha   90.00
_cell.angle_beta   90.00
_cell.angle_gamma   90.00
#
_symmetry.space_group_name_H-M   'P 1'
#
loop_
_entity.id
_entity.type
_entity.pdbx_description
1 polymer ?
#
loop_
_entity_poly.entity_id
_entity_poly.type
_entity_poly.pdbx_seq_one_letter_code
_entity_poly.pdbx_strand_id
1 'polypeptide(L)'
;KERAIPDVRDGLKPVHLRILYSMEELGLDHKAKYKKSARVVGDVLGKYHPHGEGSVYQALINKGQTWTMRYPIIDIRGNSGSVDGDPAAAMRYTEARLSEYGEALLKDINKNTVDFTTNFDDTLKEPTVLPSLIPNFLANGTDGIACGFATDVPPHNLTELYNACIFMIDRTLKDQSYEAKELMKYIKGPDFPTGGIITNTKELKKAFETGRGKVTVKARYEVETDSKQRSKMTITELPYRVNKLKLIEKIESLVESGELEG
;
A
#
# COMPACT_ATOMS: atom_id res chain seq x y z
N LYS A 1 8.86 17.95 -3.34
CA LYS A 1 9.43 16.61 -2.99
C LYS A 1 8.64 15.97 -1.85
N GLU A 2 8.51 16.62 -0.73
CA GLU A 2 7.88 16.12 0.51
C GLU A 2 6.43 15.63 0.31
N ARG A 3 5.65 16.28 -0.55
CA ARG A 3 4.26 15.88 -0.83
C ARG A 3 4.13 14.56 -1.58
N ALA A 4 5.10 14.23 -2.43
CA ALA A 4 4.99 13.12 -3.38
C ALA A 4 5.83 11.89 -3.00
N ILE A 5 6.94 12.09 -2.30
CA ILE A 5 7.85 11.03 -1.87
C ILE A 5 7.53 10.67 -0.42
N PRO A 6 7.30 9.38 -0.12
CA PRO A 6 7.01 8.94 1.24
C PRO A 6 8.23 9.04 2.15
N ASP A 7 8.00 9.16 3.45
CA ASP A 7 9.05 9.06 4.46
C ASP A 7 9.47 7.57 4.62
N VAL A 8 10.76 7.31 4.71
CA VAL A 8 11.29 5.94 4.84
C VAL A 8 10.96 5.31 6.19
N ARG A 9 10.72 6.12 7.23
CA ARG A 9 10.47 5.65 8.59
C ARG A 9 9.08 5.02 8.75
N ASP A 10 8.05 5.59 8.10
CA ASP A 10 6.65 5.13 8.19
C ASP A 10 6.03 4.73 6.86
N GLY A 11 6.68 5.02 5.72
CA GLY A 11 6.17 4.70 4.39
C GLY A 11 5.00 5.56 3.92
N LEU A 12 4.75 6.70 4.58
CA LEU A 12 3.59 7.53 4.33
C LEU A 12 3.94 8.83 3.61
N LYS A 13 3.01 9.30 2.81
CA LYS A 13 3.00 10.70 2.30
C LYS A 13 2.23 11.57 3.31
N PRO A 14 2.44 12.90 3.31
CA PRO A 14 1.79 13.80 4.27
C PRO A 14 0.26 13.63 4.34
N VAL A 15 -0.41 13.44 3.20
CA VAL A 15 -1.87 13.23 3.19
C VAL A 15 -2.28 11.97 3.96
N HIS A 16 -1.51 10.87 3.84
CA HIS A 16 -1.79 9.62 4.53
C HIS A 16 -1.58 9.75 6.05
N LEU A 17 -0.46 10.36 6.44
CA LEU A 17 -0.16 10.67 7.83
C LEU A 17 -1.28 11.49 8.48
N ARG A 18 -1.71 12.57 7.82
CA ARG A 18 -2.76 13.46 8.30
C ARG A 18 -4.11 12.79 8.42
N ILE A 19 -4.45 11.88 7.49
CA ILE A 19 -5.67 11.07 7.60
C ILE A 19 -5.62 10.19 8.84
N LEU A 20 -4.53 9.45 9.06
CA LEU A 20 -4.41 8.54 10.19
C LEU A 20 -4.38 9.29 11.53
N TYR A 21 -3.66 10.41 11.59
CA TYR A 21 -3.61 11.24 12.79
C TYR A 21 -4.97 11.86 13.13
N SER A 22 -5.71 12.37 12.13
CA SER A 22 -7.08 12.84 12.32
C SER A 22 -8.02 11.74 12.81
N MET A 23 -7.88 10.51 12.30
CA MET A 23 -8.68 9.37 12.76
C MET A 23 -8.35 8.99 14.22
N GLU A 24 -7.09 9.07 14.64
CA GLU A 24 -6.67 8.89 16.04
C GLU A 24 -7.33 9.95 16.95
N GLU A 25 -7.25 11.24 16.57
CA GLU A 25 -7.89 12.32 17.33
C GLU A 25 -9.41 12.18 17.42
N LEU A 26 -10.04 11.63 16.38
CA LEU A 26 -11.49 11.35 16.36
C LEU A 26 -11.87 10.10 17.17
N GLY A 27 -10.89 9.38 17.75
CA GLY A 27 -11.10 8.14 18.50
C GLY A 27 -11.63 7.01 17.64
N LEU A 28 -11.17 6.91 16.39
CA LEU A 28 -11.60 5.89 15.42
C LEU A 28 -10.66 4.69 15.42
N ASP A 29 -10.38 4.10 16.58
CA ASP A 29 -9.64 2.84 16.69
C ASP A 29 -10.41 1.67 16.05
N HIS A 30 -9.77 0.49 15.95
CA HIS A 30 -10.34 -0.69 15.29
C HIS A 30 -11.60 -1.26 15.99
N LYS A 31 -11.88 -0.87 17.23
CA LYS A 31 -13.08 -1.27 18.01
C LYS A 31 -14.15 -0.19 18.00
N ALA A 32 -13.80 1.02 17.58
CA ALA A 32 -14.75 2.13 17.54
C ALA A 32 -15.87 1.88 16.53
N LYS A 33 -16.98 2.59 16.72
CA LYS A 33 -18.03 2.63 15.71
C LYS A 33 -17.53 3.38 14.48
N TYR A 34 -17.86 2.85 13.31
CA TYR A 34 -17.56 3.53 12.05
C TYR A 34 -18.15 4.94 12.01
N LYS A 35 -17.42 5.84 11.40
CA LYS A 35 -17.90 7.20 11.08
C LYS A 35 -17.94 7.38 9.56
N LYS A 36 -18.86 8.25 9.09
CA LYS A 36 -18.91 8.61 7.68
C LYS A 36 -17.54 9.12 7.20
N SER A 37 -17.08 8.64 6.05
CA SER A 37 -15.81 9.07 5.48
C SER A 37 -15.75 10.58 5.30
N ALA A 38 -16.89 11.22 4.99
CA ALA A 38 -17.02 12.68 4.92
C ALA A 38 -16.62 13.38 6.24
N ARG A 39 -16.84 12.75 7.40
CA ARG A 39 -16.42 13.32 8.70
C ARG A 39 -14.89 13.34 8.82
N VAL A 40 -14.23 12.24 8.43
CA VAL A 40 -12.76 12.17 8.44
C VAL A 40 -12.16 13.15 7.45
N VAL A 41 -12.67 13.15 6.22
CA VAL A 41 -12.19 14.07 5.16
C VAL A 41 -12.32 15.53 5.59
N GLY A 42 -13.48 15.91 6.15
CA GLY A 42 -13.72 17.28 6.63
C GLY A 42 -12.77 17.69 7.77
N ASP A 43 -12.48 16.78 8.71
CA ASP A 43 -11.54 17.03 9.80
C ASP A 43 -10.10 17.23 9.28
N VAL A 44 -9.65 16.38 8.36
CA VAL A 44 -8.33 16.49 7.71
C VAL A 44 -8.18 17.81 6.95
N LEU A 45 -9.19 18.20 6.18
CA LEU A 45 -9.17 19.44 5.40
C LEU A 45 -9.14 20.68 6.30
N GLY A 46 -9.96 20.67 7.33
CA GLY A 46 -10.07 21.81 8.25
C GLY A 46 -8.86 22.02 9.15
N LYS A 47 -8.14 20.94 9.49
CA LYS A 47 -7.06 20.99 10.47
C LYS A 47 -5.65 20.94 9.86
N TYR A 48 -5.45 20.10 8.85
CA TYR A 48 -4.09 19.67 8.46
C TYR A 48 -3.78 19.78 6.97
N HIS A 49 -4.77 19.61 6.09
CA HIS A 49 -4.50 19.43 4.66
C HIS A 49 -5.42 20.26 3.77
N PRO A 50 -5.16 21.57 3.60
CA PRO A 50 -6.03 22.52 2.89
C PRO A 50 -5.96 22.32 1.37
N HIS A 51 -6.44 21.19 0.87
CA HIS A 51 -6.46 20.81 -0.55
C HIS A 51 -7.85 20.28 -0.95
N GLY A 52 -8.00 19.83 -2.19
CA GLY A 52 -9.30 19.32 -2.69
C GLY A 52 -9.79 18.06 -1.95
N GLU A 53 -11.06 18.05 -1.54
CA GLU A 53 -11.70 16.96 -0.80
C GLU A 53 -11.60 15.61 -1.52
N GLY A 54 -11.74 15.60 -2.85
CA GLY A 54 -11.67 14.37 -3.64
C GLY A 54 -10.31 13.67 -3.54
N SER A 55 -9.21 14.44 -3.45
CA SER A 55 -7.87 13.86 -3.30
C SER A 55 -7.67 13.22 -1.93
N VAL A 56 -8.17 13.84 -0.87
CA VAL A 56 -8.11 13.30 0.50
C VAL A 56 -8.99 12.05 0.61
N TYR A 57 -10.21 12.12 0.06
CA TYR A 57 -11.11 10.96 0.04
C TYR A 57 -10.52 9.77 -0.73
N GLN A 58 -9.96 10.00 -1.92
CA GLN A 58 -9.32 8.93 -2.68
C GLN A 58 -8.13 8.33 -1.94
N ALA A 59 -7.31 9.14 -1.27
CA ALA A 59 -6.22 8.67 -0.43
C ALA A 59 -6.72 7.79 0.72
N LEU A 60 -7.80 8.18 1.39
CA LEU A 60 -8.46 7.40 2.44
C LEU A 60 -8.94 6.05 1.90
N ILE A 61 -9.68 6.04 0.79
CA ILE A 61 -10.22 4.83 0.17
C ILE A 61 -9.10 3.86 -0.23
N ASN A 62 -8.06 4.35 -0.89
CA ASN A 62 -6.95 3.51 -1.34
C ASN A 62 -6.27 2.76 -0.18
N LYS A 63 -6.23 3.37 1.02
CA LYS A 63 -5.63 2.74 2.21
C LYS A 63 -6.49 1.64 2.85
N GLY A 64 -7.72 1.47 2.40
CA GLY A 64 -8.62 0.38 2.84
C GLY A 64 -8.89 -0.68 1.77
N GLN A 65 -8.44 -0.49 0.52
CA GLN A 65 -8.69 -1.44 -0.56
C GLN A 65 -7.76 -2.66 -0.49
N THR A 66 -8.31 -3.86 -0.43
CA THR A 66 -7.55 -5.12 -0.26
C THR A 66 -6.72 -5.51 -1.48
N TRP A 67 -7.03 -4.99 -2.66
CA TRP A 67 -6.23 -5.19 -3.88
C TRP A 67 -5.14 -4.13 -4.08
N THR A 68 -5.20 -3.03 -3.33
CA THR A 68 -4.22 -1.94 -3.34
C THR A 68 -3.20 -2.11 -2.20
N MET A 69 -3.69 -2.49 -1.02
CA MET A 69 -2.87 -2.62 0.19
C MET A 69 -2.68 -4.09 0.55
N ARG A 70 -1.42 -4.51 0.78
CA ARG A 70 -1.15 -5.85 1.31
C ARG A 70 -1.70 -6.01 2.73
N TYR A 71 -1.62 -4.95 3.51
CA TYR A 71 -2.18 -4.82 4.86
C TYR A 71 -2.98 -3.53 4.93
N PRO A 72 -4.31 -3.59 4.74
CA PRO A 72 -5.15 -2.40 4.80
C PRO A 72 -4.99 -1.64 6.11
N ILE A 73 -4.76 -0.34 6.02
CA ILE A 73 -4.55 0.56 7.17
C ILE A 73 -5.89 1.08 7.69
N ILE A 74 -6.86 1.21 6.80
CA ILE A 74 -8.20 1.71 7.09
C ILE A 74 -9.21 0.59 6.85
N ASP A 75 -10.12 0.39 7.79
CA ASP A 75 -11.26 -0.50 7.67
C ASP A 75 -12.45 0.31 7.13
N ILE A 76 -12.89 -0.04 5.91
CA ILE A 76 -13.93 0.68 5.18
C ILE A 76 -15.20 -0.15 5.12
N ARG A 77 -16.32 0.47 5.41
CA ARG A 77 -17.65 -0.10 5.24
C ARG A 77 -18.40 0.61 4.11
N GLY A 78 -18.98 -0.16 3.21
CA GLY A 78 -19.66 0.33 2.02
C GLY A 78 -18.86 0.09 0.75
N ASN A 79 -19.30 0.68 -0.38
CA ASN A 79 -18.64 0.50 -1.67
C ASN A 79 -17.36 1.34 -1.75
N SER A 80 -16.21 0.69 -1.65
CA SER A 80 -14.86 1.28 -1.78
C SER A 80 -14.27 1.13 -3.19
N GLY A 81 -15.08 0.81 -4.19
CA GLY A 81 -14.63 0.49 -5.55
C GLY A 81 -14.42 -1.00 -5.75
N SER A 82 -13.91 -1.37 -6.93
CA SER A 82 -13.61 -2.74 -7.29
C SER A 82 -12.28 -2.90 -8.02
N VAL A 83 -11.80 -4.14 -8.11
CA VAL A 83 -10.61 -4.49 -8.92
C VAL A 83 -10.86 -4.30 -10.43
N ASP A 84 -12.12 -4.23 -10.85
CA ASP A 84 -12.52 -3.95 -12.23
C ASP A 84 -12.33 -2.47 -12.62
N GLY A 85 -12.07 -1.61 -11.62
CA GLY A 85 -11.85 -0.19 -11.84
C GLY A 85 -13.06 0.67 -11.54
N ASP A 86 -14.12 0.11 -10.95
CA ASP A 86 -15.26 0.90 -10.50
C ASP A 86 -14.83 1.88 -9.41
N PRO A 87 -15.34 3.12 -9.45
CA PRO A 87 -15.03 4.11 -8.42
C PRO A 87 -15.73 3.75 -7.09
N ALA A 88 -15.16 4.23 -6.00
CA ALA A 88 -15.85 4.20 -4.72
C ALA A 88 -17.12 5.04 -4.75
N ALA A 89 -18.10 4.66 -3.92
CA ALA A 89 -19.26 5.50 -3.67
C ALA A 89 -18.85 6.84 -3.04
N ALA A 90 -19.66 7.88 -3.16
CA ALA A 90 -19.38 9.18 -2.57
C ALA A 90 -19.17 9.07 -1.04
N MET A 91 -18.30 9.92 -0.47
CA MET A 91 -17.87 9.86 0.94
C MET A 91 -19.00 9.97 1.97
N ARG A 92 -20.18 10.44 1.58
CA ARG A 92 -21.38 10.46 2.43
C ARG A 92 -22.01 9.08 2.61
N TYR A 93 -21.70 8.11 1.75
CA TYR A 93 -22.22 6.75 1.81
C TYR A 93 -21.26 5.77 2.46
N THR A 94 -19.94 5.94 2.31
CA THR A 94 -18.93 5.08 2.93
C THR A 94 -18.67 5.48 4.38
N GLU A 95 -18.18 4.52 5.14
CA GLU A 95 -17.82 4.69 6.56
C GLU A 95 -16.42 4.12 6.77
N ALA A 96 -15.67 4.70 7.70
CA ALA A 96 -14.29 4.32 7.96
C ALA A 96 -13.96 4.31 9.45
N ARG A 97 -12.98 3.50 9.82
CA ARG A 97 -12.24 3.49 11.08
C ARG A 97 -10.83 2.95 10.82
N LEU A 98 -9.93 3.06 11.78
CA LEU A 98 -8.61 2.40 11.68
C LEU A 98 -8.78 0.88 11.70
N SER A 99 -7.93 0.17 10.97
CA SER A 99 -7.70 -1.26 11.18
C SER A 99 -6.75 -1.47 12.37
N GLU A 100 -6.61 -2.70 12.87
CA GLU A 100 -5.57 -3.03 13.86
C GLU A 100 -4.16 -2.67 13.35
N TYR A 101 -3.92 -2.86 12.07
CA TYR A 101 -2.67 -2.50 11.43
C TYR A 101 -2.45 -0.97 11.43
N GLY A 102 -3.50 -0.20 11.09
CA GLY A 102 -3.44 1.27 11.12
C GLY A 102 -3.19 1.83 12.51
N GLU A 103 -3.83 1.25 13.53
CA GLU A 103 -3.63 1.62 14.93
C GLU A 103 -2.19 1.32 15.41
N ALA A 104 -1.60 0.20 14.96
CA ALA A 104 -0.21 -0.13 15.28
C ALA A 104 0.80 0.89 14.72
N LEU A 105 0.48 1.61 13.64
CA LEU A 105 1.32 2.69 13.13
C LEU A 105 1.30 3.94 14.02
N LEU A 106 0.21 4.15 14.76
CA LEU A 106 0.00 5.29 15.65
C LEU A 106 0.37 4.98 17.11
N LYS A 107 0.67 3.72 17.41
CA LYS A 107 0.94 3.28 18.78
C LYS A 107 2.02 4.13 19.44
N ASP A 108 1.73 4.58 20.66
CA ASP A 108 2.62 5.40 21.48
C ASP A 108 2.88 6.82 20.94
N ILE A 109 2.09 7.33 20.00
CA ILE A 109 2.23 8.69 19.44
C ILE A 109 2.16 9.78 20.52
N ASN A 110 1.39 9.53 21.58
CA ASN A 110 1.22 10.45 22.72
C ASN A 110 2.32 10.34 23.77
N LYS A 111 3.38 9.53 23.55
CA LYS A 111 4.49 9.29 24.49
C LYS A 111 5.79 10.00 24.09
N ASN A 112 5.69 11.07 23.33
CA ASN A 112 6.86 11.83 22.85
C ASN A 112 7.85 10.96 22.04
N THR A 113 7.32 10.09 21.21
CA THR A 113 8.08 9.15 20.35
C THR A 113 8.47 9.75 19.02
N VAL A 114 7.82 10.82 18.60
CA VAL A 114 8.04 11.53 17.33
C VAL A 114 7.94 13.04 17.52
N ASP A 115 8.58 13.80 16.63
CA ASP A 115 8.50 15.25 16.62
C ASP A 115 7.17 15.74 16.04
N PHE A 116 6.73 16.88 16.55
CA PHE A 116 5.54 17.60 16.08
C PHE A 116 5.94 18.95 15.49
N THR A 117 5.22 19.37 14.46
CA THR A 117 5.32 20.70 13.83
C THR A 117 3.96 21.39 13.86
N THR A 118 3.92 22.68 13.59
CA THR A 118 2.64 23.40 13.42
C THR A 118 1.98 22.99 12.11
N ASN A 119 0.65 23.01 12.09
CA ASN A 119 -0.14 22.85 10.88
C ASN A 119 -0.03 24.09 9.97
N PHE A 120 -0.79 24.13 8.87
CA PHE A 120 -0.71 25.16 7.83
C PHE A 120 -1.06 26.58 8.29
N ASP A 121 -1.83 26.75 9.38
CA ASP A 121 -2.27 28.05 9.92
C ASP A 121 -1.72 28.34 11.33
N ASP A 122 -0.76 27.53 11.81
CA ASP A 122 -0.09 27.64 13.10
C ASP A 122 -1.03 27.49 14.33
N THR A 123 -2.26 27.00 14.15
CA THR A 123 -3.24 26.87 15.24
C THR A 123 -3.15 25.51 15.95
N LEU A 124 -2.69 24.46 15.27
CA LEU A 124 -2.60 23.10 15.76
C LEU A 124 -1.22 22.51 15.52
N LYS A 125 -0.95 21.36 16.11
CA LYS A 125 0.26 20.58 15.87
C LYS A 125 -0.08 19.27 15.17
N GLU A 126 0.78 18.86 14.25
CA GLU A 126 0.74 17.56 13.58
C GLU A 126 2.07 16.83 13.71
N PRO A 127 2.09 15.50 13.76
CA PRO A 127 3.34 14.76 13.81
C PRO A 127 4.09 14.86 12.47
N THR A 128 5.42 14.87 12.53
CA THR A 128 6.26 14.89 11.31
C THR A 128 6.36 13.51 10.67
N VAL A 129 6.17 12.45 11.47
CA VAL A 129 6.21 11.03 11.09
C VAL A 129 5.40 10.23 12.12
N LEU A 130 4.88 9.07 11.77
CA LEU A 130 4.26 8.17 12.75
C LEU A 130 5.30 7.29 13.46
N PRO A 131 5.05 6.88 14.72
CA PRO A 131 5.94 5.99 15.49
C PRO A 131 6.20 4.66 14.78
N SER A 132 5.21 4.16 14.06
CA SER A 132 5.25 2.99 13.18
C SER A 132 5.88 1.76 13.82
N LEU A 133 5.17 1.09 14.73
CA LEU A 133 5.58 -0.17 15.35
C LEU A 133 5.91 -1.27 14.32
N ILE A 134 5.35 -1.15 13.12
CA ILE A 134 5.46 -2.09 12.01
C ILE A 134 6.32 -1.47 10.90
N PRO A 135 7.20 -2.22 10.21
CA PRO A 135 7.99 -1.71 9.10
C PRO A 135 7.13 -1.47 7.85
N ASN A 136 6.21 -0.49 7.93
CA ASN A 136 5.17 -0.22 6.94
C ASN A 136 5.73 0.16 5.56
N PHE A 137 6.89 0.82 5.51
CA PHE A 137 7.55 1.18 4.24
C PHE A 137 7.75 -0.04 3.33
N LEU A 138 8.16 -1.18 3.88
CA LEU A 138 8.32 -2.43 3.14
C LEU A 138 7.06 -3.30 3.17
N ALA A 139 6.31 -3.33 4.27
CA ALA A 139 5.16 -4.21 4.42
C ALA A 139 4.07 -3.90 3.39
N ASN A 140 3.70 -2.63 3.23
CA ASN A 140 2.72 -2.18 2.25
C ASN A 140 3.33 -1.68 0.95
N GLY A 141 4.66 -1.45 0.94
CA GLY A 141 5.28 -0.76 -0.17
C GLY A 141 4.81 0.69 -0.28
N THR A 142 5.33 1.40 -1.24
CA THR A 142 4.94 2.78 -1.50
C THR A 142 5.46 3.21 -2.87
N ASP A 143 4.81 4.17 -3.46
CA ASP A 143 5.25 4.79 -4.69
C ASP A 143 5.28 6.32 -4.57
N GLY A 144 5.98 6.97 -5.44
CA GLY A 144 5.99 8.41 -5.52
C GLY A 144 6.75 8.92 -6.72
N ILE A 145 6.19 9.94 -7.37
CA ILE A 145 6.82 10.61 -8.51
C ILE A 145 6.89 12.10 -8.21
N ALA A 146 8.10 12.63 -8.20
CA ALA A 146 8.37 14.04 -8.04
C ALA A 146 9.37 14.51 -9.11
N CYS A 147 9.54 15.83 -9.26
CA CYS A 147 10.51 16.37 -10.19
C CYS A 147 11.94 15.89 -9.84
N GLY A 148 12.55 15.09 -10.71
CA GLY A 148 13.88 14.52 -10.53
C GLY A 148 13.98 13.31 -9.59
N PHE A 149 12.86 12.84 -9.01
CA PHE A 149 12.83 11.70 -8.08
C PHE A 149 11.63 10.80 -8.35
N ALA A 150 11.87 9.50 -8.33
CA ALA A 150 10.81 8.50 -8.36
C ALA A 150 11.16 7.36 -7.40
N THR A 151 10.14 6.80 -6.75
CA THR A 151 10.24 5.60 -5.93
C THR A 151 9.09 4.68 -6.25
N ASP A 152 9.34 3.38 -6.24
CA ASP A 152 8.33 2.34 -6.38
C ASP A 152 8.80 1.11 -5.61
N VAL A 153 8.38 1.02 -4.35
CA VAL A 153 8.72 -0.05 -3.43
C VAL A 153 7.54 -1.01 -3.35
N PRO A 154 7.72 -2.29 -3.74
CA PRO A 154 6.65 -3.27 -3.67
C PRO A 154 6.35 -3.67 -2.21
N PRO A 155 5.13 -4.18 -1.92
CA PRO A 155 4.80 -4.74 -0.61
C PRO A 155 5.52 -6.07 -0.35
N HIS A 156 5.70 -6.43 0.95
CA HIS A 156 6.39 -7.63 1.40
C HIS A 156 5.62 -8.34 2.49
N ASN A 157 5.92 -9.62 2.70
CA ASN A 157 5.32 -10.44 3.74
C ASN A 157 5.79 -9.99 5.13
N LEU A 158 4.84 -9.74 6.04
CA LEU A 158 5.12 -9.20 7.36
C LEU A 158 5.90 -10.18 8.25
N THR A 159 5.63 -11.48 8.14
CA THR A 159 6.39 -12.50 8.88
C THR A 159 7.84 -12.55 8.42
N GLU A 160 8.09 -12.46 7.13
CA GLU A 160 9.45 -12.38 6.56
C GLU A 160 10.17 -11.12 7.05
N LEU A 161 9.50 -9.98 7.07
CA LEU A 161 10.05 -8.73 7.57
C LEU A 161 10.39 -8.81 9.06
N TYR A 162 9.51 -9.37 9.90
CA TYR A 162 9.80 -9.54 11.33
C TYR A 162 10.99 -10.46 11.58
N ASN A 163 11.11 -11.56 10.85
CA ASN A 163 12.26 -12.45 10.97
C ASN A 163 13.56 -11.73 10.58
N ALA A 164 13.53 -10.90 9.53
CA ALA A 164 14.66 -10.06 9.16
C ALA A 164 15.00 -9.02 10.24
N CYS A 165 13.99 -8.36 10.83
CA CYS A 165 14.20 -7.42 11.93
C CYS A 165 14.81 -8.09 13.16
N ILE A 166 14.34 -9.28 13.55
CA ILE A 166 14.92 -10.07 14.66
C ILE A 166 16.38 -10.37 14.39
N PHE A 167 16.70 -10.83 13.17
CA PHE A 167 18.09 -11.07 12.78
C PHE A 167 18.95 -9.80 12.87
N MET A 168 18.45 -8.66 12.40
CA MET A 168 19.16 -7.39 12.48
C MET A 168 19.42 -6.98 13.94
N ILE A 169 18.43 -7.10 14.82
CA ILE A 169 18.55 -6.78 16.24
C ILE A 169 19.59 -7.70 16.91
N ASP A 170 19.52 -9.00 16.66
CA ASP A 170 20.48 -9.96 17.22
C ASP A 170 21.93 -9.68 16.80
N ARG A 171 22.14 -9.25 15.55
CA ARG A 171 23.45 -8.84 15.06
C ARG A 171 23.93 -7.54 15.72
N THR A 172 23.05 -6.55 15.80
CA THR A 172 23.36 -5.26 16.43
C THR A 172 23.73 -5.43 17.91
N LEU A 173 22.99 -6.27 18.66
CA LEU A 173 23.27 -6.56 20.07
C LEU A 173 24.63 -7.27 20.28
N LYS A 174 25.17 -7.92 19.26
CA LYS A 174 26.47 -8.59 19.26
C LYS A 174 27.58 -7.77 18.59
N ASP A 175 27.35 -6.50 18.30
CA ASP A 175 28.27 -5.63 17.54
C ASP A 175 28.74 -6.25 16.20
N GLN A 176 27.87 -7.01 15.53
CA GLN A 176 28.14 -7.67 14.27
C GLN A 176 27.46 -6.93 13.11
N SER A 177 28.22 -6.65 12.06
CA SER A 177 27.67 -6.14 10.81
C SER A 177 26.89 -7.23 10.05
N TYR A 178 26.04 -6.80 9.12
CA TYR A 178 25.31 -7.69 8.19
C TYR A 178 25.19 -7.03 6.81
N GLU A 179 25.03 -7.85 5.79
CA GLU A 179 24.84 -7.42 4.41
C GLU A 179 23.42 -7.71 3.92
N ALA A 180 22.97 -7.00 2.89
CA ALA A 180 21.66 -7.19 2.28
C ALA A 180 21.38 -8.66 1.89
N LYS A 181 22.41 -9.38 1.38
CA LYS A 181 22.30 -10.80 1.02
C LYS A 181 21.93 -11.71 2.20
N GLU A 182 22.27 -11.32 3.44
CA GLU A 182 21.90 -12.10 4.63
C GLU A 182 20.43 -11.88 4.96
N LEU A 183 19.90 -10.67 4.80
CA LEU A 183 18.48 -10.35 4.97
C LEU A 183 17.60 -11.06 3.94
N MET A 184 18.11 -11.27 2.72
CA MET A 184 17.40 -12.02 1.67
C MET A 184 17.21 -13.51 1.99
N LYS A 185 17.83 -14.04 3.03
CA LYS A 185 17.49 -15.38 3.55
C LYS A 185 16.10 -15.42 4.19
N TYR A 186 15.66 -14.28 4.73
CA TYR A 186 14.37 -14.10 5.39
C TYR A 186 13.33 -13.50 4.45
N ILE A 187 13.70 -12.43 3.71
CA ILE A 187 12.81 -11.75 2.76
C ILE A 187 13.02 -12.37 1.38
N LYS A 188 12.02 -13.17 0.95
CA LYS A 188 12.09 -13.92 -0.32
C LYS A 188 11.85 -13.04 -1.54
N GLY A 189 11.09 -11.97 -1.38
CA GLY A 189 10.71 -11.05 -2.44
C GLY A 189 9.42 -10.32 -2.13
N PRO A 190 8.92 -9.52 -3.08
CA PRO A 190 7.62 -8.88 -2.98
C PRO A 190 6.49 -9.89 -2.72
N ASP A 191 5.51 -9.47 -1.92
CA ASP A 191 4.29 -10.21 -1.60
C ASP A 191 3.08 -9.33 -1.96
N PHE A 192 2.58 -9.50 -3.17
CA PHE A 192 1.53 -8.66 -3.73
C PHE A 192 0.14 -9.07 -3.23
N PRO A 193 -0.77 -8.13 -2.92
CA PRO A 193 -2.12 -8.44 -2.47
C PRO A 193 -2.95 -9.19 -3.51
N THR A 194 -2.63 -9.04 -4.79
CA THR A 194 -3.32 -9.70 -5.92
C THR A 194 -2.66 -10.98 -6.37
N GLY A 195 -1.56 -11.42 -5.72
CA GLY A 195 -0.80 -12.61 -6.07
C GLY A 195 0.07 -12.46 -7.31
N GLY A 196 0.10 -13.49 -8.16
CA GLY A 196 0.95 -13.57 -9.34
C GLY A 196 2.27 -14.29 -9.10
N ILE A 197 3.06 -14.44 -10.16
CA ILE A 197 4.33 -15.19 -10.16
C ILE A 197 5.48 -14.28 -10.58
N ILE A 198 6.46 -14.08 -9.69
CA ILE A 198 7.69 -13.34 -10.01
C ILE A 198 8.60 -14.26 -10.82
N THR A 199 9.06 -13.80 -11.98
CA THR A 199 9.82 -14.62 -12.95
C THR A 199 11.30 -14.25 -13.08
N ASN A 200 11.73 -13.09 -12.59
CA ASN A 200 13.09 -12.57 -12.78
C ASN A 200 13.87 -12.42 -11.47
N THR A 201 14.15 -13.52 -10.79
CA THR A 201 14.81 -13.55 -9.47
C THR A 201 16.20 -12.90 -9.43
N LYS A 202 16.95 -12.92 -10.54
CA LYS A 202 18.27 -12.25 -10.63
C LYS A 202 18.15 -10.73 -10.52
N GLU A 203 17.20 -10.15 -11.24
CA GLU A 203 16.91 -8.71 -11.18
C GLU A 203 16.34 -8.30 -9.82
N LEU A 204 15.53 -9.16 -9.20
CA LEU A 204 15.03 -8.94 -7.85
C LEU A 204 16.19 -8.84 -6.83
N LYS A 205 17.16 -9.75 -6.91
CA LYS A 205 18.35 -9.70 -6.05
C LYS A 205 19.11 -8.39 -6.22
N LYS A 206 19.35 -7.98 -7.47
CA LYS A 206 19.98 -6.70 -7.78
C LYS A 206 19.18 -5.51 -7.21
N ALA A 207 17.85 -5.55 -7.30
CA ALA A 207 16.99 -4.51 -6.74
C ALA A 207 17.18 -4.36 -5.23
N PHE A 208 17.25 -5.45 -4.48
CA PHE A 208 17.51 -5.42 -3.04
C PHE A 208 18.92 -4.92 -2.69
N GLU A 209 19.93 -5.29 -3.46
CA GLU A 209 21.34 -4.91 -3.21
C GLU A 209 21.60 -3.43 -3.56
N THR A 210 20.97 -2.91 -4.62
CA THR A 210 21.29 -1.60 -5.19
C THR A 210 20.17 -0.56 -5.06
N GLY A 211 18.98 -0.97 -4.64
CA GLY A 211 17.77 -0.15 -4.66
C GLY A 211 17.21 0.09 -6.08
N ARG A 212 17.73 -0.61 -7.10
CA ARG A 212 17.30 -0.46 -8.50
C ARG A 212 17.23 -1.80 -9.21
N GLY A 213 16.06 -2.10 -9.76
CA GLY A 213 15.83 -3.32 -10.54
C GLY A 213 14.41 -3.35 -11.10
N LYS A 214 14.13 -4.32 -11.96
CA LYS A 214 12.83 -4.54 -12.56
C LYS A 214 12.24 -5.84 -12.02
N VAL A 215 11.09 -5.77 -11.41
CA VAL A 215 10.32 -6.96 -10.96
C VAL A 215 9.29 -7.28 -12.05
N THR A 216 9.38 -8.48 -12.62
CA THR A 216 8.42 -8.96 -13.61
C THR A 216 7.47 -9.95 -12.96
N VAL A 217 6.18 -9.63 -12.99
CA VAL A 217 5.10 -10.46 -12.43
C VAL A 217 4.20 -10.95 -13.54
N LYS A 218 3.92 -12.25 -13.56
CA LYS A 218 2.96 -12.89 -14.46
C LYS A 218 1.68 -13.24 -13.71
N ALA A 219 0.58 -13.25 -14.44
CA ALA A 219 -0.69 -13.77 -13.96
C ALA A 219 -0.56 -15.27 -13.61
N ARG A 220 -1.39 -15.73 -12.68
CA ARG A 220 -1.63 -17.17 -12.49
C ARG A 220 -2.87 -17.55 -13.28
N TYR A 221 -2.80 -18.65 -14.01
CA TYR A 221 -3.92 -19.14 -14.81
C TYR A 221 -3.95 -20.68 -14.84
N GLU A 222 -5.10 -21.21 -15.13
CA GLU A 222 -5.36 -22.63 -15.34
C GLU A 222 -5.93 -22.84 -16.74
N VAL A 223 -5.57 -23.94 -17.40
CA VAL A 223 -6.07 -24.30 -18.72
C VAL A 223 -6.79 -25.63 -18.62
N GLU A 224 -8.06 -25.66 -18.99
CA GLU A 224 -8.88 -26.85 -19.10
C GLU A 224 -9.16 -27.11 -20.59
N THR A 225 -8.96 -28.35 -21.05
CA THR A 225 -9.29 -28.75 -22.42
C THR A 225 -10.41 -29.78 -22.40
N ASP A 226 -11.49 -29.51 -23.12
CA ASP A 226 -12.63 -30.41 -23.21
C ASP A 226 -12.35 -31.59 -24.18
N SER A 227 -13.28 -32.56 -24.23
CA SER A 227 -13.20 -33.71 -25.11
C SER A 227 -13.24 -33.36 -26.62
N LYS A 228 -13.61 -32.12 -26.95
CA LYS A 228 -13.65 -31.58 -28.33
C LYS A 228 -12.40 -30.75 -28.64
N GLN A 229 -11.36 -30.84 -27.84
CA GLN A 229 -10.11 -30.08 -27.94
C GLN A 229 -10.25 -28.55 -27.86
N ARG A 230 -11.35 -28.05 -27.27
CA ARG A 230 -11.48 -26.63 -26.97
C ARG A 230 -10.88 -26.34 -25.62
N SER A 231 -10.01 -25.35 -25.57
CA SER A 231 -9.33 -24.94 -24.33
C SER A 231 -9.99 -23.73 -23.73
N LYS A 232 -10.20 -23.75 -22.41
CA LYS A 232 -10.63 -22.64 -21.59
C LYS A 232 -9.50 -22.22 -20.68
N MET A 233 -9.07 -20.96 -20.76
CA MET A 233 -8.11 -20.38 -19.84
C MET A 233 -8.82 -19.59 -18.76
N THR A 234 -8.59 -19.94 -17.49
CA THR A 234 -9.12 -19.20 -16.33
C THR A 234 -7.98 -18.49 -15.63
N ILE A 235 -7.97 -17.16 -15.65
CA ILE A 235 -6.98 -16.35 -14.94
C ILE A 235 -7.45 -16.21 -13.49
N THR A 236 -6.67 -16.74 -12.53
CA THR A 236 -7.01 -16.78 -11.11
C THR A 236 -6.36 -15.66 -10.30
N GLU A 237 -5.21 -15.13 -10.76
CA GLU A 237 -4.51 -14.02 -10.14
C GLU A 237 -3.99 -13.05 -11.22
N LEU A 238 -4.16 -11.76 -10.99
CA LEU A 238 -3.63 -10.71 -11.86
C LEU A 238 -2.39 -10.06 -11.23
N PRO A 239 -1.40 -9.64 -12.04
CA PRO A 239 -0.29 -8.85 -11.54
C PRO A 239 -0.77 -7.58 -10.82
N TYR A 240 -0.06 -7.21 -9.79
CA TYR A 240 -0.35 -6.02 -8.99
C TYR A 240 -0.47 -4.75 -9.86
N ARG A 241 -1.48 -3.93 -9.55
CA ARG A 241 -1.83 -2.70 -10.28
C ARG A 241 -2.32 -2.90 -11.74
N VAL A 242 -2.58 -4.12 -12.15
CA VAL A 242 -3.26 -4.37 -13.44
C VAL A 242 -4.75 -4.10 -13.27
N ASN A 243 -5.28 -3.20 -14.08
CA ASN A 243 -6.72 -2.96 -14.18
C ASN A 243 -7.35 -4.05 -15.06
N LYS A 244 -8.30 -4.81 -14.50
CA LYS A 244 -8.92 -5.95 -15.17
C LYS A 244 -9.72 -5.53 -16.40
N LEU A 245 -10.48 -4.45 -16.33
CA LEU A 245 -11.26 -3.96 -17.48
C LEU A 245 -10.36 -3.58 -18.66
N LYS A 246 -9.29 -2.80 -18.39
CA LYS A 246 -8.32 -2.43 -19.44
C LYS A 246 -7.60 -3.64 -20.05
N LEU A 247 -7.39 -4.70 -19.26
CA LEU A 247 -6.83 -5.95 -19.76
C LEU A 247 -7.79 -6.63 -20.74
N ILE A 248 -9.08 -6.69 -20.41
CA ILE A 248 -10.13 -7.24 -21.28
C ILE A 248 -10.21 -6.44 -22.59
N GLU A 249 -10.31 -5.12 -22.50
CA GLU A 249 -10.31 -4.22 -23.67
C GLU A 249 -9.08 -4.44 -24.57
N LYS A 250 -7.92 -4.66 -23.95
CA LYS A 250 -6.68 -4.96 -24.70
C LYS A 250 -6.74 -6.32 -25.42
N ILE A 251 -7.31 -7.34 -24.77
CA ILE A 251 -7.50 -8.67 -25.38
C ILE A 251 -8.47 -8.56 -26.57
N GLU A 252 -9.61 -7.87 -26.41
CA GLU A 252 -10.56 -7.61 -27.50
C GLU A 252 -9.89 -6.93 -28.70
N SER A 253 -9.11 -5.88 -28.44
CA SER A 253 -8.37 -5.16 -29.50
C SER A 253 -7.36 -6.07 -30.22
N LEU A 254 -6.72 -7.02 -29.53
CA LEU A 254 -5.79 -7.96 -30.17
C LEU A 254 -6.51 -9.01 -31.01
N VAL A 255 -7.72 -9.41 -30.62
CA VAL A 255 -8.58 -10.30 -31.44
C VAL A 255 -9.07 -9.57 -32.66
N GLU A 256 -9.57 -8.33 -32.55
CA GLU A 256 -10.02 -7.51 -33.66
C GLU A 256 -8.91 -7.22 -34.69
N SER A 257 -7.69 -7.02 -34.23
CA SER A 257 -6.51 -6.79 -35.10
C SER A 257 -5.98 -8.07 -35.75
N GLY A 258 -6.48 -9.26 -35.36
CA GLY A 258 -6.00 -10.56 -35.86
C GLY A 258 -4.62 -10.97 -35.26
N GLU A 259 -4.15 -10.28 -34.25
CA GLU A 259 -2.90 -10.65 -33.53
C GLU A 259 -3.11 -11.81 -32.55
N LEU A 260 -4.36 -12.02 -32.12
CA LEU A 260 -4.78 -13.11 -31.25
C LEU A 260 -5.91 -13.88 -31.95
N GLU A 261 -5.67 -15.17 -32.21
CA GLU A 261 -6.65 -16.08 -32.77
C GLU A 261 -7.21 -16.99 -31.67
N GLY A 262 -8.56 -17.18 -31.61
CA GLY A 262 -9.20 -18.09 -30.68
C GLY A 262 -10.57 -17.66 -30.19
#